data_5b84a5b29d8d8872c04fa623aa4f5be2
#
_entry.id   5b84a5b29d8d8872c04fa623aa4f5be2
#
_cell.length_a   1.000
_cell.length_b   1.000
_cell.length_c   1.000
_cell.angle_alpha   90.00
_cell.angle_beta   90.00
_cell.angle_gamma   90.00
#
_symmetry.space_group_name_H-M   'P 1'
#
loop_
_entity.id
_entity.type
_entity.pdbx_description
1 polymer ?
#
loop_
_entity_poly.entity_id
_entity_poly.type
_entity_poly.pdbx_seq_one_letter_code
_entity_poly.pdbx_strand_id
1 'polypeptide(L)'
;FLVNQWQERFAQFLPDALVGRVQQDVCDYKGKHVVIGMVHSLASHDYPREFFDWPGLVIVDEVHRIGAATWSPVPARFRARYRIGLSATPKRKDGADNVFLYHIGEVLYASEEQQLRPKIRRVFTDFHFVKTERFNPNLAPKSLQLNFLCGSAPRNKMIHDRLILALEAG
;
A
#
# COMPACT_ATOMS: atom_id res chain seq x y z
N PHE A 1 -0.20 -2.52 -10.60
CA PHE A 1 -0.85 -3.67 -9.93
C PHE A 1 -2.06 -3.22 -9.09
N LEU A 2 -1.89 -2.39 -8.06
CA LEU A 2 -2.99 -1.97 -7.16
C LEU A 2 -4.16 -1.28 -7.88
N VAL A 3 -3.88 -0.37 -8.82
CA VAL A 3 -4.93 0.31 -9.60
C VAL A 3 -5.79 -0.68 -10.35
N ASN A 4 -5.17 -1.66 -11.02
CA ASN A 4 -5.90 -2.68 -11.78
C ASN A 4 -6.78 -3.54 -10.86
N GLN A 5 -6.26 -3.91 -9.69
CA GLN A 5 -7.00 -4.68 -8.69
C GLN A 5 -8.25 -3.92 -8.20
N TRP A 6 -8.11 -2.61 -7.95
CA TRP A 6 -9.26 -1.77 -7.59
C TRP A 6 -10.26 -1.65 -8.74
N GLN A 7 -9.80 -1.49 -9.99
CA GLN A 7 -10.67 -1.45 -11.17
C GLN A 7 -11.46 -2.75 -11.33
N GLU A 8 -10.81 -3.91 -11.18
CA GLU A 8 -11.47 -5.22 -11.22
C GLU A 8 -12.55 -5.35 -10.13
N ARG A 9 -12.26 -4.87 -8.91
CA ARG A 9 -13.23 -4.89 -7.81
C ARG A 9 -14.40 -3.95 -8.08
N PHE A 10 -14.18 -2.76 -8.61
CA PHE A 10 -15.27 -1.87 -8.99
C PHE A 10 -16.12 -2.48 -10.12
N ALA A 11 -15.50 -3.09 -11.11
CA ALA A 11 -16.24 -3.78 -12.16
C ALA A 11 -17.09 -4.95 -11.61
N GLN A 12 -16.61 -5.64 -10.59
CA GLN A 12 -17.33 -6.74 -9.94
C GLN A 12 -18.51 -6.28 -9.08
N PHE A 13 -18.32 -5.23 -8.27
CA PHE A 13 -19.30 -4.82 -7.26
C PHE A 13 -20.16 -3.62 -7.66
N LEU A 14 -19.70 -2.81 -8.62
CA LEU A 14 -20.37 -1.63 -9.14
C LEU A 14 -20.25 -1.60 -10.66
N PRO A 15 -20.85 -2.55 -11.38
CA PRO A 15 -20.66 -2.73 -12.84
C PRO A 15 -21.06 -1.50 -13.66
N ASP A 16 -22.01 -0.70 -13.17
CA ASP A 16 -22.48 0.51 -13.85
C ASP A 16 -21.64 1.76 -13.52
N ALA A 17 -20.63 1.64 -12.66
CA ALA A 17 -19.79 2.76 -12.27
C ALA A 17 -18.73 3.07 -13.35
N LEU A 18 -18.70 4.31 -13.82
CA LEU A 18 -17.63 4.81 -14.67
C LEU A 18 -16.40 5.10 -13.78
N VAL A 19 -15.37 4.27 -13.91
CA VAL A 19 -14.15 4.36 -13.10
C VAL A 19 -13.03 5.01 -13.89
N GLY A 20 -12.49 6.11 -13.37
CA GLY A 20 -11.32 6.78 -13.88
C GLY A 20 -10.06 6.52 -13.03
N ARG A 21 -8.93 7.06 -13.47
CA ARG A 21 -7.67 6.97 -12.72
C ARG A 21 -6.87 8.26 -12.78
N VAL A 22 -6.13 8.53 -11.70
CA VAL A 22 -5.13 9.59 -11.63
C VAL A 22 -3.79 8.98 -11.21
N GLN A 23 -2.88 8.93 -12.18
CA GLN A 23 -1.57 8.32 -12.01
C GLN A 23 -0.58 8.93 -13.01
N GLN A 24 0.56 9.44 -12.52
CA GLN A 24 1.56 10.11 -13.36
C GLN A 24 0.90 11.23 -14.20
N ASP A 25 1.04 11.21 -15.51
CA ASP A 25 0.49 12.22 -16.41
C ASP A 25 -1.01 11.99 -16.75
N VAL A 26 -1.60 10.90 -16.26
CA VAL A 26 -3.01 10.59 -16.49
C VAL A 26 -3.87 11.23 -15.40
N CYS A 27 -4.86 12.04 -15.80
CA CYS A 27 -5.83 12.66 -14.91
C CYS A 27 -7.27 12.50 -15.49
N ASP A 28 -7.76 11.25 -15.44
CA ASP A 28 -9.07 10.87 -15.99
C ASP A 28 -10.14 10.89 -14.89
N TYR A 29 -10.78 12.05 -14.66
CA TYR A 29 -11.83 12.20 -13.63
C TYR A 29 -13.15 12.73 -14.17
N LYS A 30 -13.15 13.47 -15.30
CA LYS A 30 -14.35 14.09 -15.82
C LYS A 30 -15.38 13.07 -16.27
N GLY A 31 -16.61 13.21 -15.82
CA GLY A 31 -17.70 12.29 -16.13
C GLY A 31 -17.56 10.90 -15.47
N LYS A 32 -16.67 10.75 -14.48
CA LYS A 32 -16.51 9.50 -13.73
C LYS A 32 -17.32 9.51 -12.45
N HIS A 33 -17.78 8.34 -12.03
CA HIS A 33 -18.43 8.13 -10.74
C HIS A 33 -17.39 7.88 -9.63
N VAL A 34 -16.32 7.18 -9.96
CA VAL A 34 -15.21 6.85 -9.07
C VAL A 34 -13.89 7.15 -9.75
N VAL A 35 -12.92 7.67 -9.01
CA VAL A 35 -11.55 7.89 -9.50
C VAL A 35 -10.55 7.26 -8.54
N ILE A 36 -9.68 6.41 -9.07
CA ILE A 36 -8.60 5.78 -8.32
C ILE A 36 -7.35 6.64 -8.46
N GLY A 37 -6.91 7.24 -7.36
CA GLY A 37 -5.72 8.09 -7.30
C GLY A 37 -4.55 7.40 -6.60
N MET A 38 -3.36 7.46 -7.22
CA MET A 38 -2.12 6.99 -6.59
C MET A 38 -1.50 8.11 -5.75
N VAL A 39 -1.36 7.88 -4.45
CA VAL A 39 -0.86 8.89 -3.51
C VAL A 39 0.51 9.47 -3.90
N HIS A 40 1.41 8.64 -4.44
CA HIS A 40 2.71 9.10 -4.96
C HIS A 40 2.54 10.11 -6.09
N SER A 41 1.65 9.82 -7.05
CA SER A 41 1.38 10.73 -8.15
C SER A 41 0.74 12.03 -7.65
N LEU A 42 -0.21 11.92 -6.72
CA LEU A 42 -0.87 13.08 -6.11
C LEU A 42 0.11 13.96 -5.31
N ALA A 43 1.19 13.39 -4.78
CA ALA A 43 2.21 14.12 -4.04
C ALA A 43 3.28 14.76 -4.94
N SER A 44 3.56 14.18 -6.12
CA SER A 44 4.71 14.56 -6.97
C SER A 44 4.35 15.24 -8.29
N HIS A 45 3.07 15.24 -8.68
CA HIS A 45 2.61 15.86 -9.92
C HIS A 45 1.57 16.94 -9.62
N ASP A 46 1.52 17.92 -10.50
CA ASP A 46 0.50 18.96 -10.46
C ASP A 46 -0.72 18.51 -11.27
N TYR A 47 -1.86 18.52 -10.61
CA TYR A 47 -3.16 18.23 -11.23
C TYR A 47 -4.05 19.46 -11.13
N PRO A 48 -5.03 19.62 -12.05
CA PRO A 48 -5.96 20.75 -12.04
C PRO A 48 -6.67 20.87 -10.69
N ARG A 49 -6.89 22.10 -10.24
CA ARG A 49 -7.59 22.35 -8.97
C ARG A 49 -8.99 21.74 -8.95
N GLU A 50 -9.67 21.77 -10.07
CA GLU A 50 -11.00 21.22 -10.26
C GLU A 50 -11.05 19.73 -9.93
N PHE A 51 -9.97 19.00 -10.15
CA PHE A 51 -9.88 17.59 -9.74
C PHE A 51 -9.96 17.45 -8.21
N PHE A 52 -9.30 18.30 -7.44
CA PHE A 52 -9.33 18.25 -5.97
C PHE A 52 -10.65 18.79 -5.38
N ASP A 53 -11.35 19.62 -6.13
CA ASP A 53 -12.67 20.16 -5.75
C ASP A 53 -13.82 19.22 -6.18
N TRP A 54 -13.57 18.27 -7.10
CA TRP A 54 -14.57 17.39 -7.68
C TRP A 54 -15.19 16.37 -6.72
N PRO A 55 -14.43 15.63 -5.85
CA PRO A 55 -15.01 14.53 -5.08
C PRO A 55 -15.80 15.03 -3.88
N GLY A 56 -16.98 14.47 -3.68
CA GLY A 56 -17.75 14.65 -2.44
C GLY A 56 -17.27 13.77 -1.29
N LEU A 57 -16.63 12.62 -1.64
CA LEU A 57 -16.06 11.64 -0.72
C LEU A 57 -14.66 11.27 -1.16
N VAL A 58 -13.72 11.25 -0.23
CA VAL A 58 -12.37 10.69 -0.40
C VAL A 58 -12.18 9.52 0.54
N ILE A 59 -11.79 8.37 -0.02
CA ILE A 59 -11.44 7.18 0.74
C ILE A 59 -9.92 6.97 0.61
N VAL A 60 -9.24 6.84 1.74
CA VAL A 60 -7.80 6.61 1.81
C VAL A 60 -7.54 5.22 2.33
N ASP A 61 -7.07 4.34 1.45
CA ASP A 61 -6.62 3.01 1.83
C ASP A 61 -5.22 3.07 2.45
N GLU A 62 -4.94 2.17 3.40
CA GLU A 62 -3.70 2.14 4.19
C GLU A 62 -3.37 3.52 4.81
N VAL A 63 -4.38 4.14 5.39
CA VAL A 63 -4.32 5.52 5.88
C VAL A 63 -3.17 5.80 6.86
N HIS A 64 -2.71 4.78 7.58
CA HIS A 64 -1.54 4.87 8.45
C HIS A 64 -0.26 5.32 7.72
N ARG A 65 -0.18 5.14 6.40
CA ARG A 65 0.97 5.58 5.58
C ARG A 65 0.99 7.08 5.33
N ILE A 66 -0.15 7.77 5.46
CA ILE A 66 -0.24 9.23 5.26
C ILE A 66 0.59 10.02 6.28
N GLY A 67 0.95 9.44 7.40
CA GLY A 67 1.88 10.05 8.36
C GLY A 67 3.29 10.31 7.80
N ALA A 68 3.65 9.81 6.61
CA ALA A 68 4.90 10.19 5.96
C ALA A 68 4.85 11.64 5.47
N ALA A 69 5.90 12.42 5.73
CA ALA A 69 5.96 13.85 5.41
C ALA A 69 5.63 14.16 3.94
N THR A 70 6.02 13.29 3.02
CA THR A 70 5.76 13.44 1.58
C THR A 70 4.27 13.31 1.22
N TRP A 71 3.49 12.52 1.97
CA TRP A 71 2.10 12.21 1.62
C TRP A 71 1.08 12.94 2.49
N SER A 72 1.50 13.41 3.64
CA SER A 72 0.67 14.13 4.59
C SER A 72 -0.10 15.33 3.99
N PRO A 73 0.44 16.11 3.03
CA PRO A 73 -0.31 17.21 2.43
C PRO A 73 -1.42 16.76 1.46
N VAL A 74 -1.38 15.52 0.95
CA VAL A 74 -2.29 15.07 -0.12
C VAL A 74 -3.77 15.13 0.28
N PRO A 75 -4.21 14.61 1.44
CA PRO A 75 -5.62 14.67 1.84
C PRO A 75 -6.14 16.10 2.00
N ALA A 76 -5.28 17.04 2.43
CA ALA A 76 -5.65 18.43 2.63
C ALA A 76 -5.92 19.19 1.32
N ARG A 77 -5.40 18.69 0.18
CA ARG A 77 -5.68 19.27 -1.14
C ARG A 77 -7.13 19.08 -1.58
N PHE A 78 -7.81 18.01 -1.10
CA PHE A 78 -9.18 17.69 -1.47
C PHE A 78 -10.19 18.49 -0.64
N ARG A 79 -11.18 19.09 -1.30
CA ARG A 79 -12.30 19.78 -0.66
C ARG A 79 -13.50 18.86 -0.39
N ALA A 80 -13.29 17.57 -0.40
CA ALA A 80 -14.33 16.58 -0.12
C ALA A 80 -15.01 16.84 1.22
N ARG A 81 -16.34 16.76 1.22
CA ARG A 81 -17.14 16.88 2.45
C ARG A 81 -16.92 15.70 3.39
N TYR A 82 -16.72 14.51 2.80
CA TYR A 82 -16.54 13.28 3.56
C TYR A 82 -15.15 12.70 3.30
N ARG A 83 -14.52 12.20 4.36
CA ARG A 83 -13.22 11.54 4.31
C ARG A 83 -13.30 10.28 5.13
N ILE A 84 -12.83 9.16 4.57
CA ILE A 84 -12.77 7.87 5.24
C ILE A 84 -11.36 7.33 5.10
N GLY A 85 -10.77 6.87 6.20
CA GLY A 85 -9.50 6.16 6.22
C GLY A 85 -9.72 4.69 6.54
N LEU A 86 -9.07 3.81 5.78
CA LEU A 86 -9.06 2.37 6.00
C LEU A 86 -7.65 1.94 6.41
N SER A 87 -7.55 1.07 7.41
CA SER A 87 -6.27 0.49 7.83
C SER A 87 -6.49 -0.78 8.62
N ALA A 88 -5.73 -1.82 8.33
CA ALA A 88 -5.65 -3.02 9.16
C ALA A 88 -4.74 -2.81 10.39
N THR A 89 -3.87 -1.80 10.37
CA THR A 89 -2.89 -1.51 11.42
C THR A 89 -2.87 -0.01 11.73
N PRO A 90 -3.87 0.51 12.45
CA PRO A 90 -3.98 1.96 12.67
C PRO A 90 -2.85 2.51 13.56
N LYS A 91 -2.25 1.68 14.42
CA LYS A 91 -1.14 2.10 15.28
C LYS A 91 0.19 2.09 14.55
N ARG A 92 0.90 3.20 14.60
CA ARG A 92 2.25 3.36 14.05
C ARG A 92 3.31 3.18 15.14
N LYS A 93 4.44 2.58 14.77
CA LYS A 93 5.57 2.40 15.69
C LYS A 93 6.31 3.70 16.04
N ASP A 94 6.17 4.72 15.21
CA ASP A 94 6.81 6.03 15.35
C ASP A 94 5.93 7.08 16.06
N GLY A 95 4.73 6.71 16.51
CA GLY A 95 3.81 7.61 17.20
C GLY A 95 3.17 8.69 16.33
N ALA A 96 3.35 8.65 15.00
CA ALA A 96 2.76 9.61 14.08
C ALA A 96 1.29 9.28 13.73
N ASP A 97 0.59 8.56 14.61
CA ASP A 97 -0.84 8.22 14.46
C ASP A 97 -1.71 9.47 14.37
N ASN A 98 -1.33 10.53 15.07
CA ASN A 98 -2.09 11.78 15.10
C ASN A 98 -2.20 12.46 13.72
N VAL A 99 -1.26 12.21 12.81
CA VAL A 99 -1.26 12.87 11.49
C VAL A 99 -2.50 12.49 10.67
N PHE A 100 -2.84 11.20 10.60
CA PHE A 100 -4.03 10.80 9.86
C PHE A 100 -5.33 11.17 10.59
N LEU A 101 -5.33 11.23 11.93
CA LEU A 101 -6.48 11.70 12.71
C LEU A 101 -6.83 13.16 12.38
N TYR A 102 -5.84 14.03 12.20
CA TYR A 102 -6.07 15.42 11.77
C TYR A 102 -6.68 15.53 10.37
N HIS A 103 -6.29 14.66 9.45
CA HIS A 103 -6.75 14.73 8.06
C HIS A 103 -8.08 14.01 7.82
N ILE A 104 -8.33 12.95 8.56
CA ILE A 104 -9.46 12.04 8.32
C ILE A 104 -10.50 12.14 9.45
N GLY A 105 -10.04 12.07 10.71
CA GLY A 105 -10.91 12.06 11.89
C GLY A 105 -10.65 10.86 12.79
N GLU A 106 -11.49 10.70 13.79
CA GLU A 106 -11.40 9.65 14.80
C GLU A 106 -11.77 8.27 14.24
N VAL A 107 -11.36 7.21 14.96
CA VAL A 107 -11.71 5.83 14.60
C VAL A 107 -13.20 5.61 14.87
N LEU A 108 -13.97 5.42 13.81
CA LEU A 108 -15.42 5.18 13.88
C LEU A 108 -15.77 3.71 14.11
N TYR A 109 -14.93 2.80 13.58
CA TYR A 109 -15.17 1.37 13.68
C TYR A 109 -13.83 0.62 13.71
N ALA A 110 -13.74 -0.37 14.58
CA ALA A 110 -12.64 -1.33 14.63
C ALA A 110 -13.25 -2.74 14.64
N SER A 111 -12.79 -3.61 13.72
CA SER A 111 -13.21 -5.01 13.71
C SER A 111 -12.61 -5.74 14.92
N GLU A 112 -13.45 -6.50 15.63
CA GLU A 112 -13.03 -7.40 16.71
C GLU A 112 -12.66 -8.80 16.21
N GLU A 113 -12.62 -9.02 14.89
CA GLU A 113 -12.28 -10.33 14.34
C GLU A 113 -10.94 -10.83 14.88
N GLN A 114 -10.95 -12.01 15.43
CA GLN A 114 -9.74 -12.66 15.91
C GLN A 114 -8.80 -12.89 14.74
N GLN A 115 -7.69 -12.19 14.75
CA GLN A 115 -6.62 -12.44 13.78
C GLN A 115 -6.16 -13.89 13.93
N LEU A 116 -6.22 -14.63 12.83
CA LEU A 116 -5.61 -15.97 12.77
C LEU A 116 -4.15 -15.84 13.19
N ARG A 117 -3.76 -16.55 14.25
CA ARG A 117 -2.37 -16.59 14.70
C ARG A 117 -1.63 -17.66 13.91
N PRO A 118 -0.78 -17.30 12.96
CA PRO A 118 -0.03 -18.29 12.20
C PRO A 118 0.95 -19.04 13.11
N LYS A 119 1.13 -20.32 12.86
CA LYS A 119 2.25 -21.07 13.44
C LYS A 119 3.53 -20.62 12.75
N ILE A 120 4.40 -19.94 13.46
CA ILE A 120 5.67 -19.44 12.90
C ILE A 120 6.73 -20.53 13.09
N ARG A 121 7.27 -21.05 11.98
CA ARG A 121 8.46 -21.89 11.97
C ARG A 121 9.65 -21.10 11.43
N ARG A 122 10.69 -20.95 12.22
CA ARG A 122 11.94 -20.33 11.76
C ARG A 122 12.83 -21.40 11.14
N VAL A 123 13.28 -21.14 9.94
CA VAL A 123 14.24 -22.01 9.24
C VAL A 123 15.48 -21.20 8.97
N PHE A 124 16.60 -21.67 9.48
CA PHE A 124 17.89 -21.05 9.23
C PHE A 124 18.43 -21.50 7.88
N THR A 125 19.11 -20.61 7.19
CA THR A 125 19.73 -20.86 5.89
C THR A 125 21.19 -20.51 5.96
N ASP A 126 22.02 -21.16 5.14
CA ASP A 126 23.43 -20.81 4.95
C ASP A 126 23.62 -19.64 4.00
N PHE A 127 22.56 -18.89 3.72
CA PHE A 127 22.62 -17.73 2.86
C PHE A 127 23.35 -16.58 3.60
N HIS A 128 24.42 -16.10 3.00
CA HIS A 128 25.14 -14.92 3.44
C HIS A 128 25.24 -13.90 2.31
N PHE A 129 25.09 -12.62 2.64
CA PHE A 129 25.40 -11.56 1.69
C PHE A 129 26.92 -11.49 1.49
N VAL A 130 27.37 -11.69 0.27
CA VAL A 130 28.77 -11.53 -0.07
C VAL A 130 29.02 -10.08 -0.47
N LYS A 131 29.95 -9.41 0.23
CA LYS A 131 30.43 -8.09 -0.14
C LYS A 131 31.25 -8.20 -1.43
N THR A 132 30.87 -7.44 -2.45
CA THR A 132 31.62 -7.29 -3.71
C THR A 132 31.99 -5.83 -3.92
N GLU A 133 32.82 -5.52 -4.90
CA GLU A 133 33.14 -4.14 -5.27
C GLU A 133 31.89 -3.29 -5.57
N ARG A 134 30.83 -3.90 -6.10
CA ARG A 134 29.57 -3.24 -6.49
C ARG A 134 28.45 -3.39 -5.48
N PHE A 135 28.62 -4.19 -4.44
CA PHE A 135 27.58 -4.46 -3.44
C PHE A 135 28.14 -4.56 -2.04
N ASN A 136 27.74 -3.64 -1.18
CA ASN A 136 27.98 -3.69 0.26
C ASN A 136 26.65 -3.91 0.99
N PRO A 137 26.41 -5.08 1.62
CA PRO A 137 25.14 -5.38 2.26
C PRO A 137 24.77 -4.40 3.37
N ASN A 138 25.74 -3.80 4.05
CA ASN A 138 25.49 -2.85 5.14
C ASN A 138 25.08 -1.45 4.66
N LEU A 139 25.40 -1.10 3.42
CA LEU A 139 25.13 0.21 2.82
C LEU A 139 24.11 0.15 1.69
N ALA A 140 23.82 -1.05 1.17
CA ALA A 140 22.90 -1.23 0.06
C ALA A 140 21.47 -0.92 0.46
N PRO A 141 20.69 -0.26 -0.42
CA PRO A 141 19.24 -0.09 -0.23
C PRO A 141 18.54 -1.44 -0.02
N LYS A 142 17.48 -1.45 0.78
CA LYS A 142 16.71 -2.67 1.06
C LYS A 142 16.19 -3.36 -0.21
N SER A 143 15.81 -2.60 -1.24
CA SER A 143 15.38 -3.14 -2.53
C SER A 143 16.48 -3.98 -3.20
N LEU A 144 17.72 -3.51 -3.15
CA LEU A 144 18.85 -4.23 -3.71
C LEU A 144 19.18 -5.49 -2.90
N GLN A 145 19.11 -5.40 -1.55
CA GLN A 145 19.25 -6.57 -0.67
C GLN A 145 18.18 -7.63 -0.98
N LEU A 146 16.92 -7.22 -1.17
CA LEU A 146 15.83 -8.12 -1.54
C LEU A 146 16.05 -8.78 -2.89
N ASN A 147 16.55 -8.06 -3.89
CA ASN A 147 16.88 -8.64 -5.19
C ASN A 147 17.94 -9.75 -5.07
N PHE A 148 18.97 -9.54 -4.25
CA PHE A 148 19.96 -10.59 -3.96
C PHE A 148 19.35 -11.81 -3.27
N LEU A 149 18.45 -11.60 -2.29
CA LEU A 149 17.73 -12.68 -1.64
C LEU A 149 16.85 -13.46 -2.62
N CYS A 150 16.12 -12.76 -3.48
CA CYS A 150 15.26 -13.38 -4.50
C CYS A 150 16.07 -14.14 -5.56
N GLY A 151 17.29 -13.73 -5.86
CA GLY A 151 18.19 -14.40 -6.80
C GLY A 151 18.88 -15.66 -6.26
N SER A 152 18.77 -15.98 -4.96
CA SER A 152 19.43 -17.15 -4.37
C SER A 152 18.66 -18.45 -4.66
N ALA A 153 19.11 -19.20 -5.66
CA ALA A 153 18.49 -20.49 -6.05
C ALA A 153 18.48 -21.52 -4.91
N PRO A 154 19.56 -21.75 -4.12
CA PRO A 154 19.52 -22.70 -3.01
C PRO A 154 18.50 -22.31 -1.93
N ARG A 155 18.44 -21.02 -1.57
CA ARG A 155 17.45 -20.50 -0.61
C ARG A 155 16.03 -20.67 -1.12
N ASN A 156 15.78 -20.33 -2.37
CA ASN A 156 14.46 -20.43 -2.98
C ASN A 156 13.98 -21.89 -3.06
N LYS A 157 14.89 -22.81 -3.43
CA LYS A 157 14.60 -24.25 -3.41
C LYS A 157 14.19 -24.72 -2.00
N MET A 158 14.95 -24.33 -0.99
CA MET A 158 14.61 -24.71 0.40
C MET A 158 13.25 -24.15 0.84
N ILE A 159 12.91 -22.91 0.47
CA ILE A 159 11.58 -22.33 0.75
C ILE A 159 10.49 -23.14 0.07
N HIS A 160 10.67 -23.46 -1.22
CA HIS A 160 9.75 -24.26 -2.00
C HIS A 160 9.51 -25.63 -1.36
N ASP A 161 10.59 -26.36 -1.03
CA ASP A 161 10.51 -27.70 -0.44
C ASP A 161 9.78 -27.66 0.92
N ARG A 162 10.00 -26.62 1.72
CA ARG A 162 9.29 -26.42 3.00
C ARG A 162 7.82 -26.08 2.82
N LEU A 163 7.47 -25.33 1.78
CA LEU A 163 6.06 -25.04 1.45
C LEU A 163 5.32 -26.32 1.04
N ILE A 164 5.92 -27.16 0.19
CA ILE A 164 5.34 -28.44 -0.22
C ILE A 164 5.08 -29.31 1.00
N LEU A 165 6.10 -29.50 1.87
CA LEU A 165 5.95 -30.29 3.11
C LEU A 165 4.86 -29.73 4.04
N ALA A 166 4.69 -28.41 4.09
CA ALA A 166 3.64 -27.80 4.91
C ALA A 166 2.24 -28.02 4.33
N LEU A 167 2.10 -28.02 3.00
CA LEU A 167 0.84 -28.31 2.30
C LEU A 167 0.42 -29.79 2.42
N GLU A 168 1.40 -30.71 2.40
CA GLU A 168 1.17 -32.16 2.56
C GLU A 168 0.81 -32.53 4.01
N ALA A 169 1.21 -31.73 4.97
CA ALA A 169 0.95 -31.97 6.39
C ALA A 169 -0.40 -31.41 6.89
N GLY A 170 -1.21 -30.74 6.04
CA GLY A 170 -2.54 -30.19 6.36
C GLY A 170 -2.46 -28.91 7.17
#